data_f6d9a1e089f27a9a069de257acf671e1
#
_entry.id   f6d9a1e089f27a9a069de257acf671e1
#
_cell.length_a   1.000
_cell.length_b   1.000
_cell.length_c   1.000
_cell.angle_alpha   90.00
_cell.angle_beta   90.00
_cell.angle_gamma   90.00
#
_symmetry.space_group_name_H-M   'P 1'
#
loop_
_entity.id
_entity.type
_entity.pdbx_description
1 polymer ?
#
loop_
_entity_poly.entity_id
_entity_poly.type
_entity_poly.pdbx_seq_one_letter_code
_entity_poly.pdbx_strand_id
1 'polypeptide(L)'
;MRILISHCSYPSQFRRLAPALAASGHELVFLHRHREWHAPEPAGFRLCRYLVARAGEEPAGHPYLRRFEDAVAEGQAAYRAARQLESEGFVPDLILSHAGFGGGLYLGDAFPQAKRISLFEWYYNAFGSDVDFLQRGQVDADRQLRVRTWNAHLLLELADCDAAVVPTAWQRDQFPQA
;
A
#
# COMPACT_ATOMS: atom_id res chain seq x y z
N MET A 1 -11.93 11.91 -14.84
CA MET A 1 -10.61 11.92 -14.17
C MET A 1 -9.86 10.65 -14.52
N ARG A 2 -8.55 10.71 -14.49
CA ARG A 2 -7.66 9.54 -14.54
C ARG A 2 -7.33 9.11 -13.12
N ILE A 3 -7.54 7.84 -12.80
CA ILE A 3 -7.37 7.31 -11.45
C ILE A 3 -6.40 6.13 -11.49
N LEU A 4 -5.36 6.17 -10.65
CA LEU A 4 -4.47 5.05 -10.39
C LEU A 4 -4.84 4.43 -9.06
N ILE A 5 -5.17 3.13 -9.04
CA ILE A 5 -5.32 2.35 -7.81
C ILE A 5 -4.07 1.50 -7.63
N SER A 6 -3.48 1.49 -6.43
CA SER A 6 -2.33 0.66 -6.10
C SER A 6 -2.61 -0.26 -4.91
N HIS A 7 -2.44 -1.56 -5.14
CA HIS A 7 -2.52 -2.58 -4.11
C HIS A 7 -1.65 -3.79 -4.47
N CYS A 8 -1.03 -4.45 -3.49
CA CYS A 8 -0.18 -5.62 -3.74
C CYS A 8 -0.93 -6.81 -4.39
N SER A 9 -2.25 -6.87 -4.34
CA SER A 9 -3.08 -7.89 -4.98
C SER A 9 -4.35 -7.30 -5.57
N TYR A 10 -4.80 -7.85 -6.70
CA TYR A 10 -6.07 -7.51 -7.34
C TYR A 10 -7.11 -8.58 -7.02
N PRO A 11 -8.41 -8.22 -6.81
CA PRO A 11 -9.00 -6.88 -6.67
C PRO A 11 -8.99 -6.34 -5.24
N SER A 12 -8.71 -7.18 -4.24
CA SER A 12 -8.60 -6.87 -2.82
C SER A 12 -9.69 -5.93 -2.28
N GLN A 13 -9.35 -4.95 -1.44
CA GLN A 13 -10.28 -3.99 -0.83
C GLN A 13 -10.98 -3.11 -1.86
N PHE A 14 -10.40 -2.93 -3.03
CA PHE A 14 -10.96 -2.10 -4.10
C PHE A 14 -11.93 -2.81 -5.03
N ARG A 15 -12.29 -4.08 -4.75
CA ARG A 15 -13.15 -4.92 -5.60
C ARG A 15 -14.51 -4.32 -5.98
N ARG A 16 -15.05 -3.44 -5.14
CA ARG A 16 -16.33 -2.74 -5.39
C ARG A 16 -16.09 -1.33 -5.93
N LEU A 17 -15.07 -0.66 -5.41
CA LEU A 17 -14.77 0.73 -5.76
C LEU A 17 -14.23 0.85 -7.18
N ALA A 18 -13.30 -0.01 -7.61
CA ALA A 18 -12.71 0.08 -8.94
C ALA A 18 -13.74 -0.05 -10.07
N PRO A 19 -14.63 -1.06 -10.10
CA PRO A 19 -15.68 -1.14 -11.10
C PRO A 19 -16.67 0.03 -11.04
N ALA A 20 -17.01 0.53 -9.85
CA ALA A 20 -17.92 1.67 -9.70
C ALA A 20 -17.32 2.96 -10.27
N LEU A 21 -16.06 3.22 -10.03
CA LEU A 21 -15.35 4.38 -10.61
C LEU A 21 -15.26 4.28 -12.14
N ALA A 22 -14.96 3.10 -12.67
CA ALA A 22 -14.95 2.87 -14.12
C ALA A 22 -16.34 3.07 -14.74
N ALA A 23 -17.39 2.53 -14.12
CA ALA A 23 -18.78 2.72 -14.56
C ALA A 23 -19.23 4.18 -14.50
N SER A 24 -18.62 5.00 -13.64
CA SER A 24 -18.87 6.45 -13.55
C SER A 24 -18.11 7.26 -14.60
N GLY A 25 -17.46 6.60 -15.57
CA GLY A 25 -16.76 7.25 -16.68
C GLY A 25 -15.35 7.75 -16.35
N HIS A 26 -14.74 7.24 -15.30
CA HIS A 26 -13.33 7.53 -15.00
C HIS A 26 -12.40 6.58 -15.78
N GLU A 27 -11.31 7.11 -16.32
CA GLU A 27 -10.22 6.30 -16.86
C GLU A 27 -9.41 5.75 -15.69
N LEU A 28 -9.37 4.43 -15.53
CA LEU A 28 -8.81 3.80 -14.37
C LEU A 28 -7.73 2.76 -14.74
N VAL A 29 -6.61 2.82 -14.05
CA VAL A 29 -5.57 1.80 -14.06
C VAL A 29 -5.44 1.21 -12.66
N PHE A 30 -5.45 -0.12 -12.56
CA PHE A 30 -5.20 -0.83 -11.30
C PHE A 30 -3.80 -1.44 -11.34
N LEU A 31 -2.91 -0.90 -10.52
CA LEU A 31 -1.52 -1.30 -10.38
C LEU A 31 -1.39 -2.36 -9.28
N HIS A 32 -0.87 -3.54 -9.61
CA HIS A 32 -0.73 -4.61 -8.63
C HIS A 32 0.48 -5.51 -8.91
N ARG A 33 0.95 -6.21 -7.87
CA ARG A 33 2.01 -7.20 -8.01
C ARG A 33 1.56 -8.36 -8.90
N HIS A 34 2.40 -8.76 -9.84
CA HIS A 34 2.19 -9.98 -10.60
C HIS A 34 2.23 -11.20 -9.67
N ARG A 35 1.22 -12.04 -9.80
CA ARG A 35 1.15 -13.36 -9.17
C ARG A 35 0.80 -14.39 -10.25
N GLU A 36 1.14 -15.64 -10.03
CA GLU A 36 0.87 -16.72 -10.99
C GLU A 36 -0.62 -16.90 -11.28
N TRP A 37 -1.47 -16.59 -10.32
CA TRP A 37 -2.91 -16.60 -10.52
C TRP A 37 -3.36 -15.38 -11.32
N HIS A 38 -3.97 -15.64 -12.45
CA HIS A 38 -4.48 -14.60 -13.35
C HIS A 38 -5.97 -14.37 -13.10
N ALA A 39 -6.30 -13.25 -12.50
CA ALA A 39 -7.66 -12.76 -12.55
C ALA A 39 -8.01 -12.43 -14.02
N PRO A 40 -9.25 -12.68 -14.47
CA PRO A 40 -9.71 -12.20 -15.76
C PRO A 40 -9.61 -10.68 -15.81
N GLU A 41 -9.27 -10.15 -16.99
CA GLU A 41 -9.23 -8.70 -17.19
C GLU A 41 -10.62 -8.11 -16.88
N PRO A 42 -10.68 -7.06 -16.06
CA PRO A 42 -11.95 -6.44 -15.71
C PRO A 42 -12.54 -5.69 -16.90
N ALA A 43 -13.86 -5.70 -17.01
CA ALA A 43 -14.53 -4.82 -17.94
C ALA A 43 -14.40 -3.35 -17.48
N GLY A 44 -13.96 -2.46 -18.37
CA GLY A 44 -14.00 -1.02 -18.18
C GLY A 44 -12.78 -0.37 -17.55
N PHE A 45 -11.72 -1.11 -17.17
CA PHE A 45 -10.46 -0.53 -16.75
C PHE A 45 -9.26 -1.48 -16.97
N ARG A 46 -8.06 -0.91 -16.95
CA ARG A 46 -6.81 -1.61 -17.26
C ARG A 46 -6.15 -2.15 -15.98
N LEU A 47 -5.64 -3.39 -16.04
CA LEU A 47 -4.70 -3.91 -15.05
C LEU A 47 -3.26 -3.63 -15.48
N CYS A 48 -2.44 -3.09 -14.58
CA CYS A 48 -1.00 -2.95 -14.74
C CYS A 48 -0.28 -3.82 -13.71
N ARG A 49 0.54 -4.76 -14.18
CA ARG A 49 1.22 -5.73 -13.32
C ARG A 49 2.70 -5.40 -13.21
N TYR A 50 3.24 -5.49 -12.01
CA TYR A 50 4.67 -5.33 -11.78
C TYR A 50 5.26 -6.55 -11.06
N LEU A 51 6.55 -6.73 -11.23
CA LEU A 51 7.33 -7.76 -10.56
C LEU A 51 8.18 -7.12 -9.46
N VAL A 52 8.12 -7.69 -8.27
CA VAL A 52 9.03 -7.33 -7.18
C VAL A 52 10.25 -8.24 -7.29
N ALA A 53 11.39 -7.67 -7.63
CA ALA A 53 12.66 -8.39 -7.57
C ALA A 53 13.00 -8.65 -6.09
N ARG A 54 13.06 -9.92 -5.69
CA ARG A 54 13.63 -10.28 -4.39
C ARG A 54 15.14 -10.15 -4.50
N ALA A 55 15.73 -9.29 -3.68
CA ALA A 55 17.15 -9.40 -3.39
C ALA A 55 17.39 -10.78 -2.75
N GLY A 56 18.47 -11.45 -3.15
CA GLY A 56 18.85 -12.83 -2.84
C GLY A 56 18.31 -13.53 -1.57
N GLU A 57 18.52 -14.83 -1.48
CA GLU A 57 17.84 -15.74 -0.54
C GLU A 57 18.09 -15.47 0.96
N GLU A 58 19.09 -14.68 1.32
CA GLU A 58 19.41 -14.30 2.71
C GLU A 58 19.11 -12.82 2.96
N PRO A 59 18.22 -12.49 3.93
CA PRO A 59 17.99 -11.09 4.31
C PRO A 59 19.25 -10.56 5.00
N ALA A 60 19.98 -9.67 4.33
CA ALA A 60 21.22 -9.08 4.81
C ALA A 60 21.03 -8.03 5.92
N GLY A 61 19.78 -7.68 6.27
CA GLY A 61 19.44 -6.60 7.19
C GLY A 61 19.10 -7.07 8.62
N HIS A 62 18.89 -6.10 9.51
CA HIS A 62 18.41 -6.36 10.86
C HIS A 62 16.99 -6.99 10.82
N PRO A 63 16.66 -8.02 11.64
CA PRO A 63 15.37 -8.71 11.58
C PRO A 63 14.15 -7.79 11.72
N TYR A 64 14.25 -6.63 12.36
CA TYR A 64 13.17 -5.67 12.49
C TYR A 64 12.85 -4.96 11.17
N LEU A 65 13.82 -4.86 10.24
CA LEU A 65 13.68 -4.11 9.00
C LEU A 65 12.97 -4.89 7.90
N ARG A 66 12.77 -6.20 8.03
CA ARG A 66 12.24 -7.06 6.96
C ARG A 66 10.96 -6.51 6.33
N ARG A 67 9.99 -6.11 7.14
CA ARG A 67 8.73 -5.53 6.62
C ARG A 67 8.96 -4.21 5.88
N PHE A 68 9.89 -3.41 6.36
CA PHE A 68 10.25 -2.15 5.70
C PHE A 68 11.01 -2.39 4.41
N GLU A 69 11.94 -3.32 4.38
CA GLU A 69 12.65 -3.74 3.16
C GLU A 69 11.67 -4.28 2.10
N ASP A 70 10.73 -5.14 2.51
CA ASP A 70 9.66 -5.65 1.62
C ASP A 70 8.81 -4.49 1.07
N ALA A 71 8.43 -3.53 1.91
CA ALA A 71 7.66 -2.37 1.49
C ALA A 71 8.43 -1.45 0.54
N VAL A 72 9.73 -1.24 0.77
CA VAL A 72 10.61 -0.48 -0.14
C VAL A 72 10.73 -1.18 -1.49
N ALA A 73 10.93 -2.50 -1.51
CA ALA A 73 11.02 -3.28 -2.74
C ALA A 73 9.71 -3.23 -3.55
N GLU A 74 8.58 -3.33 -2.85
CA GLU A 74 7.24 -3.19 -3.45
C GLU A 74 7.06 -1.79 -4.03
N GLY A 75 7.36 -0.75 -3.25
CA GLY A 75 7.25 0.65 -3.67
C GLY A 75 8.12 0.97 -4.88
N GLN A 76 9.37 0.48 -4.91
CA GLN A 76 10.25 0.65 -6.08
C GLN A 76 9.70 -0.04 -7.34
N ALA A 77 9.10 -1.22 -7.18
CA ALA A 77 8.50 -1.93 -8.31
C ALA A 77 7.26 -1.19 -8.83
N ALA A 78 6.40 -0.72 -7.92
CA ALA A 78 5.24 0.11 -8.26
C ALA A 78 5.65 1.43 -8.92
N TYR A 79 6.69 2.11 -8.41
CA TYR A 79 7.25 3.32 -9.01
C TYR A 79 7.72 3.09 -10.46
N ARG A 80 8.49 2.03 -10.72
CA ARG A 80 8.94 1.72 -12.09
C ARG A 80 7.78 1.50 -13.05
N ALA A 81 6.75 0.78 -12.60
CA ALA A 81 5.53 0.57 -13.40
C ALA A 81 4.74 1.87 -13.61
N ALA A 82 4.68 2.74 -12.60
CA ALA A 82 4.08 4.06 -12.70
C ALA A 82 4.80 4.95 -13.73
N ARG A 83 6.14 4.94 -13.74
CA ARG A 83 6.94 5.66 -14.76
C ARG A 83 6.72 5.11 -16.17
N GLN A 84 6.51 3.80 -16.31
CA GLN A 84 6.14 3.21 -17.60
C GLN A 84 4.75 3.69 -18.04
N LEU A 85 3.74 3.70 -17.15
CA LEU A 85 2.41 4.23 -17.44
C LEU A 85 2.47 5.68 -17.91
N GLU A 86 3.31 6.51 -17.28
CA GLU A 86 3.52 7.90 -17.69
C GLU A 86 4.10 7.97 -19.11
N SER A 87 5.09 7.15 -19.45
CA SER A 87 5.66 7.09 -20.80
C SER A 87 4.66 6.63 -21.87
N GLU A 88 3.63 5.88 -21.46
CA GLU A 88 2.49 5.46 -22.29
C GLU A 88 1.38 6.53 -22.38
N GLY A 89 1.56 7.69 -21.72
CA GLY A 89 0.64 8.82 -21.74
C GLY A 89 -0.44 8.78 -20.63
N PHE A 90 -0.36 7.83 -19.68
CA PHE A 90 -1.26 7.82 -18.53
C PHE A 90 -0.65 8.60 -17.37
N VAL A 91 -1.25 9.76 -17.06
CA VAL A 91 -0.90 10.60 -15.89
C VAL A 91 -2.17 10.73 -15.04
N PRO A 92 -2.20 10.18 -13.81
CA PRO A 92 -3.39 10.23 -12.96
C PRO A 92 -3.61 11.61 -12.34
N ASP A 93 -4.89 11.97 -12.18
CA ASP A 93 -5.33 13.11 -11.36
C ASP A 93 -5.41 12.69 -9.88
N LEU A 94 -5.70 11.40 -9.64
CA LEU A 94 -5.92 10.83 -8.31
C LEU A 94 -5.23 9.47 -8.20
N ILE A 95 -4.54 9.26 -7.08
CA ILE A 95 -3.97 7.99 -6.67
C ILE A 95 -4.72 7.49 -5.43
N LEU A 96 -5.22 6.26 -5.51
CA LEU A 96 -5.79 5.54 -4.37
C LEU A 96 -4.86 4.38 -4.03
N SER A 97 -4.23 4.40 -2.87
CA SER A 97 -3.29 3.36 -2.45
C SER A 97 -3.75 2.65 -1.18
N HIS A 98 -3.27 1.41 -1.00
CA HIS A 98 -3.35 0.72 0.28
C HIS A 98 -1.97 0.74 0.94
N ALA A 99 -1.86 1.40 2.09
CA ALA A 99 -0.59 1.68 2.76
C ALA A 99 0.12 0.45 3.39
N GLY A 100 -0.56 -0.68 3.49
CA GLY A 100 -0.07 -1.82 4.25
C GLY A 100 1.13 -2.58 3.67
N PHE A 101 1.47 -2.37 2.39
CA PHE A 101 2.44 -3.17 1.65
C PHE A 101 3.52 -2.35 0.93
N GLY A 102 3.48 -1.04 1.01
CA GLY A 102 4.47 -0.14 0.41
C GLY A 102 4.23 0.22 -1.06
N GLY A 103 3.18 -0.31 -1.71
CA GLY A 103 2.88 0.01 -3.12
C GLY A 103 2.54 1.48 -3.39
N GLY A 104 2.24 2.26 -2.35
CA GLY A 104 2.01 3.71 -2.41
C GLY A 104 3.24 4.57 -2.18
N LEU A 105 4.32 4.01 -1.57
CA LEU A 105 5.46 4.75 -1.01
C LEU A 105 6.08 5.82 -1.92
N TYR A 106 6.18 5.55 -3.22
CA TYR A 106 6.88 6.42 -4.18
C TYR A 106 5.99 6.86 -5.35
N LEU A 107 4.67 6.69 -5.23
CA LEU A 107 3.76 7.11 -6.30
C LEU A 107 3.61 8.64 -6.38
N GLY A 108 3.81 9.35 -5.26
CA GLY A 108 3.91 10.79 -5.23
C GLY A 108 5.12 11.32 -5.99
N ASP A 109 6.26 10.59 -5.91
CA ASP A 109 7.46 10.93 -6.69
C ASP A 109 7.28 10.66 -8.19
N ALA A 110 6.48 9.63 -8.54
CA ALA A 110 6.16 9.35 -9.95
C ALA A 110 5.20 10.39 -10.53
N PHE A 111 4.22 10.83 -9.74
CA PHE A 111 3.14 11.73 -10.17
C PHE A 111 2.92 12.87 -9.16
N PRO A 112 3.82 13.85 -9.07
CA PRO A 112 3.81 14.87 -8.01
C PRO A 112 2.58 15.80 -8.06
N GLN A 113 1.86 15.85 -9.16
CA GLN A 113 0.64 16.66 -9.31
C GLN A 113 -0.64 15.91 -8.95
N ALA A 114 -0.59 14.57 -8.84
CA ALA A 114 -1.75 13.77 -8.50
C ALA A 114 -2.11 13.92 -7.01
N LYS A 115 -3.41 13.99 -6.72
CA LYS A 115 -3.90 13.88 -5.34
C LYS A 115 -3.76 12.44 -4.86
N ARG A 116 -3.42 12.26 -3.57
CA ARG A 116 -3.15 10.96 -2.97
C ARG A 116 -4.09 10.71 -1.80
N ILE A 117 -4.87 9.63 -1.91
CA ILE A 117 -5.71 9.12 -0.82
C ILE A 117 -5.22 7.72 -0.49
N SER A 118 -4.78 7.52 0.75
CA SER A 118 -4.26 6.23 1.20
C SER A 118 -5.20 5.56 2.21
N LEU A 119 -5.50 4.28 1.96
CA LEU A 119 -6.27 3.44 2.87
C LEU A 119 -5.33 2.79 3.87
N PHE A 120 -5.54 3.09 5.15
CA PHE A 120 -4.81 2.53 6.27
C PHE A 120 -5.70 1.55 7.04
N GLU A 121 -5.49 0.26 6.86
CA GLU A 121 -6.24 -0.75 7.62
C GLU A 121 -5.69 -0.96 9.02
N TRP A 122 -4.38 -0.75 9.21
CA TRP A 122 -3.73 -1.12 10.44
C TRP A 122 -2.58 -0.18 10.82
N TYR A 123 -2.48 0.09 12.11
CA TYR A 123 -1.28 0.61 12.75
C TYR A 123 -0.91 -0.30 13.92
N TYR A 124 0.34 -0.74 13.99
CA TYR A 124 0.75 -1.77 14.91
C TYR A 124 1.13 -1.20 16.26
N ASN A 125 0.40 -1.59 17.31
CA ASN A 125 0.71 -1.33 18.71
C ASN A 125 1.06 -2.63 19.40
N ALA A 126 2.03 -2.59 20.33
CA ALA A 126 2.44 -3.78 21.07
C ALA A 126 1.38 -4.26 22.07
N PHE A 127 0.52 -3.34 22.53
CA PHE A 127 -0.54 -3.59 23.51
C PHE A 127 -1.85 -2.97 23.06
N GLY A 128 -2.96 -3.58 23.50
CA GLY A 128 -4.31 -3.11 23.21
C GLY A 128 -4.78 -3.34 21.77
N SER A 129 -4.10 -4.23 21.04
CA SER A 129 -4.40 -4.55 19.65
C SER A 129 -4.25 -6.06 19.37
N ASP A 130 -4.06 -6.44 18.11
CA ASP A 130 -3.88 -7.83 17.69
C ASP A 130 -2.59 -8.47 18.22
N VAL A 131 -1.55 -7.67 18.45
CA VAL A 131 -0.21 -8.20 18.83
C VAL A 131 -0.23 -8.88 20.19
N ASP A 132 -0.93 -8.33 21.16
CA ASP A 132 -1.02 -8.89 22.52
C ASP A 132 -2.28 -9.74 22.76
N PHE A 133 -3.23 -9.73 21.82
CA PHE A 133 -4.51 -10.42 21.97
C PHE A 133 -4.35 -11.91 22.26
N LEU A 134 -3.52 -12.61 21.49
CA LEU A 134 -3.25 -14.04 21.69
C LEU A 134 -2.25 -14.31 22.82
N GLN A 135 -1.46 -13.32 23.22
CA GLN A 135 -0.43 -13.42 24.26
C GLN A 135 -0.91 -12.92 25.63
N ARG A 136 -2.20 -12.59 25.77
CA ARG A 136 -2.83 -12.11 27.00
C ARG A 136 -2.06 -10.96 27.70
N GLY A 137 -1.57 -10.02 26.90
CA GLY A 137 -0.79 -8.87 27.38
C GLY A 137 0.67 -9.18 27.72
N GLN A 138 1.17 -10.38 27.47
CA GLN A 138 2.57 -10.76 27.70
C GLN A 138 3.38 -10.56 26.42
N VAL A 139 3.88 -9.34 26.20
CA VAL A 139 4.73 -8.98 25.07
C VAL A 139 6.11 -8.59 25.60
N ASP A 140 7.15 -9.33 25.24
CA ASP A 140 8.52 -9.01 25.65
C ASP A 140 9.07 -7.73 25.00
N ALA A 141 10.18 -7.22 25.52
CA ALA A 141 10.76 -5.97 25.05
C ALA A 141 11.21 -6.04 23.58
N ASP A 142 11.77 -7.16 23.12
CA ASP A 142 12.18 -7.33 21.72
C ASP A 142 10.98 -7.22 20.78
N ARG A 143 9.88 -7.90 21.13
CA ARG A 143 8.63 -7.84 20.37
C ARG A 143 8.05 -6.41 20.31
N GLN A 144 8.09 -5.68 21.44
CA GLN A 144 7.62 -4.29 21.47
C GLN A 144 8.41 -3.39 20.51
N LEU A 145 9.74 -3.48 20.55
CA LEU A 145 10.62 -2.70 19.67
C LEU A 145 10.42 -3.06 18.20
N ARG A 146 10.27 -4.35 17.89
CA ARG A 146 10.00 -4.85 16.55
C ARG A 146 8.67 -4.33 16.00
N VAL A 147 7.60 -4.40 16.79
CA VAL A 147 6.26 -3.91 16.43
C VAL A 147 6.29 -2.42 16.10
N ARG A 148 7.00 -1.61 16.87
CA ARG A 148 7.18 -0.20 16.58
C ARG A 148 7.78 0.04 15.19
N THR A 149 8.81 -0.75 14.83
CA THR A 149 9.50 -0.63 13.54
C THR A 149 8.61 -1.07 12.36
N TRP A 150 7.61 -1.93 12.57
CA TRP A 150 6.67 -2.32 11.52
C TRP A 150 5.88 -1.17 10.92
N ASN A 151 5.73 -0.07 11.65
CA ASN A 151 4.99 1.10 11.19
C ASN A 151 5.81 2.05 10.29
N ALA A 152 7.09 1.79 10.05
CA ALA A 152 7.98 2.73 9.35
C ALA A 152 7.43 3.16 7.98
N HIS A 153 7.03 2.20 7.12
CA HIS A 153 6.46 2.52 5.82
C HIS A 153 5.07 3.18 5.91
N LEU A 154 4.25 2.81 6.91
CA LEU A 154 2.94 3.43 7.13
C LEU A 154 3.08 4.92 7.47
N LEU A 155 4.07 5.28 8.30
CA LEU A 155 4.33 6.67 8.67
C LEU A 155 4.84 7.49 7.48
N LEU A 156 5.66 6.90 6.60
CA LEU A 156 6.09 7.56 5.37
C LEU A 156 4.91 7.83 4.43
N GLU A 157 4.05 6.84 4.19
CA GLU A 157 2.85 7.03 3.37
C GLU A 157 1.85 8.01 4.00
N LEU A 158 1.72 8.01 5.35
CA LEU A 158 0.86 8.95 6.05
C LEU A 158 1.35 10.40 5.92
N ALA A 159 2.66 10.60 5.95
CA ALA A 159 3.26 11.93 5.78
C ALA A 159 3.14 12.46 4.33
N ASP A 160 3.03 11.57 3.36
CA ASP A 160 2.99 11.92 1.93
C ASP A 160 1.56 12.04 1.36
N CYS A 161 0.53 11.42 1.96
CA CYS A 161 -0.82 11.45 1.43
C CYS A 161 -1.54 12.78 1.70
N ASP A 162 -2.42 13.20 0.76
CA ASP A 162 -3.31 14.37 0.95
C ASP A 162 -4.49 14.03 1.88
N ALA A 163 -4.91 12.76 1.92
CA ALA A 163 -5.96 12.28 2.81
C ALA A 163 -5.74 10.81 3.18
N ALA A 164 -5.96 10.50 4.45
CA ALA A 164 -5.93 9.15 4.99
C ALA A 164 -7.37 8.65 5.24
N VAL A 165 -7.65 7.41 4.83
CA VAL A 165 -8.92 6.73 5.08
C VAL A 165 -8.67 5.52 5.94
N VAL A 166 -9.49 5.32 6.97
CA VAL A 166 -9.45 4.13 7.84
C VAL A 166 -10.85 3.52 7.93
N PRO A 167 -10.97 2.18 8.02
CA PRO A 167 -12.28 1.53 8.00
C PRO A 167 -13.16 1.84 9.22
N THR A 168 -12.57 2.06 10.40
CA THR A 168 -13.32 2.29 11.64
C THR A 168 -12.65 3.33 12.54
N ALA A 169 -13.42 3.91 13.45
CA ALA A 169 -12.90 4.81 14.47
C ALA A 169 -11.85 4.12 15.37
N TRP A 170 -12.05 2.84 15.70
CA TRP A 170 -11.08 2.08 16.49
C TRP A 170 -9.72 1.98 15.78
N GLN A 171 -9.70 1.68 14.47
CA GLN A 171 -8.45 1.62 13.70
C GLN A 171 -7.79 2.99 13.60
N ARG A 172 -8.58 4.07 13.42
CA ARG A 172 -8.07 5.44 13.44
C ARG A 172 -7.36 5.76 14.76
N ASP A 173 -7.97 5.38 15.86
CA ASP A 173 -7.48 5.68 17.21
C ASP A 173 -6.21 4.89 17.59
N GLN A 174 -5.79 3.90 16.75
CA GLN A 174 -4.50 3.23 16.88
C GLN A 174 -3.33 4.07 16.38
N PHE A 175 -3.58 5.04 15.48
CA PHE A 175 -2.54 5.89 14.92
C PHE A 175 -2.09 6.95 15.95
N PRO A 176 -0.84 7.48 15.82
CA PRO A 176 -0.40 8.61 16.62
C PRO A 176 -1.37 9.78 16.45
N GLN A 177 -1.85 10.31 17.56
CA GLN A 177 -2.69 11.51 17.55
C GLN A 177 -1.78 12.73 17.41
N ALA A 178 -2.10 13.63 16.47
CA ALA A 178 -1.40 14.91 16.28
C ALA A 178 -1.76 15.93 17.35
#